data_bfdc8bb25899a56110d3251bb86251b4
#
_entry.id   bfdc8bb25899a56110d3251bb86251b4
#
_cell.length_a   1.000
_cell.length_b   1.000
_cell.length_c   1.000
_cell.angle_alpha   90.00
_cell.angle_beta   90.00
_cell.angle_gamma   90.00
#
_symmetry.space_group_name_H-M   'P 1'
#
loop_
_entity.id
_entity.type
_entity.pdbx_description
1 polymer ?
#
loop_
_entity_poly.entity_id
_entity_poly.type
_entity_poly.pdbx_seq_one_letter_code
_entity_poly.pdbx_strand_id
1 'polypeptide(L)'
;MNAPSSPNVPNHLTRAIDSLQGLSCGDAFGERFFLHPEVAQSLIAQRAIPSNPWRYTDDTAMAISIVEVLEEFGEIDPERLPENFGKRFIADPHRGYGQAMHSLLPELAYHPKQWKQLAPQLFKGKGSFGNGAAMRVAPIGAYFADDFEAMMKQAHLSASITHSHPEGIAVRSRLRWRRLWHGEARALQ
;
A
#
# COMPACT_ATOMS: atom_id res chain seq x y z
N MET A 1 7.15 -11.79 -45.28
CA MET A 1 6.08 -11.09 -44.53
C MET A 1 6.41 -11.25 -43.04
N ASN A 2 6.90 -10.21 -42.42
CA ASN A 2 7.18 -10.22 -40.96
C ASN A 2 5.83 -10.10 -40.24
N ALA A 3 5.54 -11.04 -39.35
CA ALA A 3 4.41 -10.94 -38.46
C ALA A 3 4.51 -9.67 -37.62
N PRO A 4 3.43 -8.94 -37.38
CA PRO A 4 3.49 -7.77 -36.50
C PRO A 4 3.92 -8.24 -35.12
N SER A 5 4.96 -7.57 -34.57
CA SER A 5 5.40 -7.77 -33.19
C SER A 5 4.22 -7.56 -32.26
N SER A 6 3.95 -8.55 -31.42
CA SER A 6 2.92 -8.43 -30.37
C SER A 6 3.16 -7.14 -29.58
N PRO A 7 2.10 -6.40 -29.20
CA PRO A 7 2.27 -5.21 -28.38
C PRO A 7 3.05 -5.60 -27.11
N ASN A 8 4.07 -4.80 -26.80
CA ASN A 8 4.97 -5.01 -25.66
C ASN A 8 4.13 -4.86 -24.38
N VAL A 9 3.51 -5.95 -23.90
CA VAL A 9 2.77 -5.94 -22.63
C VAL A 9 3.79 -5.71 -21.52
N PRO A 10 3.66 -4.64 -20.73
CA PRO A 10 4.57 -4.39 -19.61
C PRO A 10 4.64 -5.63 -18.72
N ASN A 11 5.83 -6.02 -18.31
CA ASN A 11 5.96 -7.13 -17.38
C ASN A 11 5.36 -6.75 -16.00
N HIS A 12 5.10 -7.72 -15.15
CA HIS A 12 4.47 -7.53 -13.83
C HIS A 12 5.19 -6.47 -12.99
N LEU A 13 6.52 -6.51 -12.96
CA LEU A 13 7.34 -5.57 -12.20
C LEU A 13 7.26 -4.15 -12.77
N THR A 14 7.28 -3.98 -14.07
CA THR A 14 7.13 -2.65 -14.71
C THR A 14 5.80 -2.01 -14.30
N ARG A 15 4.69 -2.77 -14.33
CA ARG A 15 3.38 -2.27 -13.88
C ARG A 15 3.38 -1.87 -12.41
N ALA A 16 4.04 -2.66 -11.55
CA ALA A 16 4.18 -2.33 -10.12
C ALA A 16 4.99 -1.05 -9.90
N ILE A 17 6.08 -0.85 -10.65
CA ILE A 17 6.90 0.36 -10.59
C ILE A 17 6.11 1.58 -11.07
N ASP A 18 5.38 1.48 -12.19
CA ASP A 18 4.53 2.57 -12.69
C ASP A 18 3.45 2.95 -11.67
N SER A 19 2.84 1.94 -11.03
CA SER A 19 1.87 2.15 -9.95
C SER A 19 2.49 2.82 -8.73
N LEU A 20 3.70 2.41 -8.34
CA LEU A 20 4.46 3.04 -7.25
C LEU A 20 4.78 4.51 -7.56
N GLN A 21 5.18 4.83 -8.79
CA GLN A 21 5.46 6.21 -9.19
C GLN A 21 4.19 7.08 -9.07
N GLY A 22 3.05 6.58 -9.57
CA GLY A 22 1.77 7.27 -9.44
C GLY A 22 1.36 7.48 -7.98
N LEU A 23 1.50 6.44 -7.15
CA LEU A 23 1.25 6.50 -5.72
C LEU A 23 2.15 7.55 -5.05
N SER A 24 3.45 7.54 -5.33
CA SER A 24 4.42 8.48 -4.75
C SER A 24 4.13 9.93 -5.13
N CYS A 25 3.72 10.18 -6.38
CA CYS A 25 3.30 11.51 -6.79
C CYS A 25 2.04 11.97 -6.05
N GLY A 26 1.05 11.08 -5.93
CA GLY A 26 -0.21 11.36 -5.23
C GLY A 26 -0.01 11.61 -3.73
N ASP A 27 0.79 10.77 -3.08
CA ASP A 27 1.17 10.89 -1.67
C ASP A 27 1.90 12.23 -1.41
N ALA A 28 2.99 12.49 -2.12
CA ALA A 28 3.79 13.70 -1.92
C ALA A 28 3.02 15.00 -2.26
N PHE A 29 2.10 14.97 -3.21
CA PHE A 29 1.19 16.07 -3.50
C PHE A 29 0.14 16.22 -2.41
N GLY A 30 -0.52 15.13 -2.02
CA GLY A 30 -1.60 15.11 -1.04
C GLY A 30 -1.15 15.57 0.34
N GLU A 31 0.06 15.21 0.77
CA GLU A 31 0.65 15.63 2.04
C GLU A 31 0.69 17.16 2.19
N ARG A 32 0.83 17.90 1.10
CA ARG A 32 0.84 19.37 1.11
C ARG A 32 -0.50 19.99 1.51
N PHE A 33 -1.57 19.21 1.52
CA PHE A 33 -2.91 19.62 1.95
C PHE A 33 -3.27 19.11 3.36
N PHE A 34 -2.33 18.47 4.06
CA PHE A 34 -2.49 18.08 5.46
C PHE A 34 -2.32 19.32 6.37
N LEU A 35 -3.28 20.24 6.24
CA LEU A 35 -3.32 21.55 6.88
C LEU A 35 -4.63 21.69 7.65
N HIS A 36 -4.80 22.83 8.35
CA HIS A 36 -6.10 23.14 8.94
C HIS A 36 -7.20 23.08 7.86
N PRO A 37 -8.38 22.47 8.14
CA PRO A 37 -9.40 22.17 7.13
C PRO A 37 -9.80 23.36 6.26
N GLU A 38 -9.98 24.55 6.84
CA GLU A 38 -10.36 25.77 6.11
C GLU A 38 -9.28 26.20 5.11
N VAL A 39 -8.01 26.08 5.48
CA VAL A 39 -6.87 26.40 4.59
C VAL A 39 -6.81 25.40 3.46
N ALA A 40 -6.90 24.09 3.77
CA ALA A 40 -6.89 23.04 2.77
C ALA A 40 -8.04 23.20 1.78
N GLN A 41 -9.28 23.46 2.25
CA GLN A 41 -10.46 23.71 1.40
C GLN A 41 -10.26 24.92 0.50
N SER A 42 -9.71 26.01 1.02
CA SER A 42 -9.42 27.22 0.23
C SER A 42 -8.42 26.93 -0.90
N LEU A 43 -7.31 26.23 -0.59
CA LEU A 43 -6.32 25.85 -1.59
C LEU A 43 -6.88 24.91 -2.67
N ILE A 44 -7.70 23.94 -2.28
CA ILE A 44 -8.38 23.04 -3.20
C ILE A 44 -9.35 23.79 -4.11
N ALA A 45 -10.18 24.69 -3.55
CA ALA A 45 -11.11 25.51 -4.33
C ALA A 45 -10.40 26.39 -5.36
N GLN A 46 -9.22 26.91 -5.02
CA GLN A 46 -8.37 27.70 -5.91
C GLN A 46 -7.56 26.86 -6.91
N ARG A 47 -7.61 25.52 -6.81
CA ARG A 47 -6.75 24.59 -7.55
C ARG A 47 -5.27 24.95 -7.41
N ALA A 48 -4.88 25.37 -6.22
CA ALA A 48 -3.53 25.81 -5.94
C ALA A 48 -2.53 24.65 -6.08
N ILE A 49 -1.40 24.93 -6.74
CA ILE A 49 -0.28 23.97 -6.78
C ILE A 49 0.63 24.32 -5.60
N PRO A 50 0.82 23.39 -4.65
CA PRO A 50 1.68 23.65 -3.50
C PRO A 50 3.14 23.89 -3.92
N SER A 51 3.85 24.70 -3.12
CA SER A 51 5.28 24.95 -3.36
C SER A 51 6.13 23.70 -3.08
N ASN A 52 7.23 23.57 -3.79
CA ASN A 52 8.24 22.53 -3.57
C ASN A 52 9.04 22.79 -2.26
N PRO A 53 9.67 21.74 -1.68
CA PRO A 53 9.67 20.35 -2.14
C PRO A 53 8.40 19.59 -1.70
N TRP A 54 7.97 18.65 -2.54
CA TRP A 54 6.94 17.66 -2.16
C TRP A 54 7.64 16.42 -1.62
N ARG A 55 7.36 16.08 -0.38
CA ARG A 55 7.97 14.95 0.30
C ARG A 55 6.95 13.84 0.45
N TYR A 56 7.30 12.63 0.01
CA TYR A 56 6.46 11.45 0.23
C TYR A 56 6.43 11.04 1.71
N THR A 57 5.38 10.33 2.10
CA THR A 57 5.12 9.88 3.47
C THR A 57 5.34 8.37 3.63
N ASP A 58 4.79 7.79 4.71
CA ASP A 58 4.81 6.35 4.95
C ASP A 58 4.05 5.55 3.88
N ASP A 59 3.07 6.15 3.19
CA ASP A 59 2.37 5.55 2.06
C ASP A 59 3.38 5.03 1.02
N THR A 60 4.21 5.92 0.51
CA THR A 60 5.26 5.59 -0.46
C THR A 60 6.37 4.76 0.17
N ALA A 61 6.81 5.09 1.38
CA ALA A 61 7.88 4.35 2.04
C ALA A 61 7.53 2.86 2.18
N MET A 62 6.31 2.54 2.57
CA MET A 62 5.85 1.15 2.70
C MET A 62 5.59 0.50 1.32
N ALA A 63 5.10 1.26 0.34
CA ALA A 63 4.90 0.77 -1.01
C ALA A 63 6.22 0.40 -1.71
N ILE A 64 7.30 1.16 -1.48
CA ILE A 64 8.64 0.81 -1.97
C ILE A 64 9.07 -0.58 -1.44
N SER A 65 8.87 -0.84 -0.14
CA SER A 65 9.21 -2.14 0.44
C SER A 65 8.43 -3.30 -0.18
N ILE A 66 7.19 -3.06 -0.60
CA ILE A 66 6.37 -4.04 -1.33
C ILE A 66 6.99 -4.33 -2.70
N VAL A 67 7.35 -3.29 -3.46
CA VAL A 67 7.92 -3.47 -4.81
C VAL A 67 9.28 -4.18 -4.75
N GLU A 68 10.12 -3.85 -3.76
CA GLU A 68 11.40 -4.55 -3.53
C GLU A 68 11.20 -6.05 -3.29
N VAL A 69 10.19 -6.43 -2.49
CA VAL A 69 9.88 -7.85 -2.22
C VAL A 69 9.30 -8.53 -3.45
N LEU A 70 8.44 -7.85 -4.23
CA LEU A 70 7.92 -8.40 -5.48
C LEU A 70 9.02 -8.58 -6.54
N GLU A 71 10.03 -7.69 -6.57
CA GLU A 71 11.18 -7.82 -7.45
C GLU A 71 12.05 -9.03 -7.07
N GLU A 72 12.30 -9.24 -5.76
CA GLU A 72 13.17 -10.29 -5.26
C GLU A 72 12.50 -11.68 -5.33
N PHE A 73 11.21 -11.79 -4.99
CA PHE A 73 10.53 -13.08 -4.77
C PHE A 73 9.39 -13.37 -5.76
N GLY A 74 8.91 -12.39 -6.50
CA GLY A 74 7.71 -12.53 -7.34
C GLY A 74 6.39 -12.62 -6.58
N GLU A 75 6.43 -12.61 -5.25
CA GLU A 75 5.29 -12.64 -4.34
C GLU A 75 5.63 -11.92 -3.03
N ILE A 76 4.63 -11.74 -2.15
CA ILE A 76 4.86 -11.19 -0.82
C ILE A 76 5.47 -12.25 0.07
N ASP A 77 6.73 -12.09 0.42
CA ASP A 77 7.41 -12.91 1.41
C ASP A 77 7.06 -12.45 2.84
N PRO A 78 6.53 -13.35 3.70
CA PRO A 78 6.04 -12.99 5.04
C PRO A 78 7.14 -12.73 6.07
N GLU A 79 8.40 -12.89 5.73
CA GLU A 79 9.56 -12.59 6.59
C GLU A 79 10.30 -11.35 6.04
N ARG A 80 10.50 -11.29 4.73
CA ARG A 80 11.20 -10.18 4.09
C ARG A 80 10.40 -8.87 4.15
N LEU A 81 9.09 -8.90 3.90
CA LEU A 81 8.31 -7.67 3.88
C LEU A 81 8.24 -6.97 5.24
N PRO A 82 7.96 -7.65 6.38
CA PRO A 82 8.01 -7.01 7.69
C PRO A 82 9.42 -6.49 8.04
N GLU A 83 10.47 -7.21 7.67
CA GLU A 83 11.86 -6.77 7.85
C GLU A 83 12.12 -5.46 7.07
N ASN A 84 11.73 -5.38 5.81
CA ASN A 84 11.89 -4.19 4.98
C ASN A 84 11.08 -3.00 5.53
N PHE A 85 9.85 -3.22 5.99
CA PHE A 85 9.05 -2.19 6.66
C PHE A 85 9.79 -1.62 7.88
N GLY A 86 10.30 -2.50 8.74
CA GLY A 86 11.03 -2.11 9.94
C GLY A 86 12.32 -1.37 9.63
N LYS A 87 13.15 -1.87 8.72
CA LYS A 87 14.41 -1.23 8.30
C LYS A 87 14.17 0.16 7.71
N ARG A 88 13.15 0.30 6.86
CA ARG A 88 12.80 1.59 6.24
C ARG A 88 12.29 2.59 7.26
N PHE A 89 11.49 2.15 8.24
CA PHE A 89 11.08 2.97 9.36
C PHE A 89 12.27 3.47 10.18
N ILE A 90 13.23 2.58 10.52
CA ILE A 90 14.43 2.95 11.29
C ILE A 90 15.28 3.97 10.53
N ALA A 91 15.38 3.83 9.21
CA ALA A 91 16.14 4.75 8.38
C ALA A 91 15.54 6.16 8.33
N ASP A 92 14.21 6.29 8.34
CA ASP A 92 13.52 7.58 8.38
C ASP A 92 12.15 7.46 9.09
N PRO A 93 12.10 7.59 10.43
CA PRO A 93 10.87 7.45 11.21
C PRO A 93 9.92 8.65 11.10
N HIS A 94 10.36 9.74 10.45
CA HIS A 94 9.62 11.01 10.37
C HIS A 94 8.80 11.16 9.07
N ARG A 95 8.28 10.02 8.55
CA ARG A 95 7.48 9.97 7.33
C ARG A 95 5.96 9.95 7.56
N GLY A 96 5.48 10.37 8.72
CA GLY A 96 4.05 10.40 8.99
C GLY A 96 3.44 9.08 9.47
N TYR A 97 4.26 8.10 9.81
CA TYR A 97 3.79 6.80 10.31
C TYR A 97 2.80 6.93 11.47
N GLY A 98 1.73 6.15 11.41
CA GLY A 98 0.75 6.09 12.48
C GLY A 98 1.36 5.66 13.82
N GLN A 99 0.80 6.17 14.94
CA GLN A 99 1.34 6.00 16.29
C GLN A 99 1.72 4.55 16.63
N ALA A 100 0.88 3.57 16.28
CA ALA A 100 1.15 2.16 16.57
C ALA A 100 2.36 1.60 15.80
N MET A 101 2.74 2.21 14.68
CA MET A 101 3.89 1.76 13.89
C MET A 101 5.22 2.07 14.57
N HIS A 102 5.28 3.10 15.43
CA HIS A 102 6.47 3.42 16.20
C HIS A 102 6.87 2.35 17.22
N SER A 103 5.94 1.49 17.63
CA SER A 103 6.25 0.32 18.46
C SER A 103 6.40 -0.97 17.66
N LEU A 104 5.61 -1.14 16.58
CA LEU A 104 5.60 -2.37 15.82
C LEU A 104 6.80 -2.49 14.87
N LEU A 105 7.06 -1.47 14.06
CA LEU A 105 8.03 -1.57 12.96
C LEU A 105 9.47 -1.78 13.43
N PRO A 106 9.97 -1.14 14.51
CA PRO A 106 11.31 -1.45 15.04
C PRO A 106 11.48 -2.91 15.43
N GLU A 107 10.46 -3.52 16.05
CA GLU A 107 10.51 -4.94 16.41
C GLU A 107 10.58 -5.83 15.17
N LEU A 108 9.82 -5.50 14.12
CA LEU A 108 9.81 -6.27 12.87
C LEU A 108 11.12 -6.19 12.10
N ALA A 109 11.91 -5.13 12.28
CA ALA A 109 13.22 -5.00 11.65
C ALA A 109 14.19 -6.11 12.07
N TYR A 110 14.11 -6.54 13.33
CA TYR A 110 15.00 -7.54 13.93
C TYR A 110 14.33 -8.90 14.12
N HIS A 111 13.01 -8.92 14.25
CA HIS A 111 12.21 -10.10 14.55
C HIS A 111 11.03 -10.21 13.57
N PRO A 112 11.26 -10.33 12.25
CA PRO A 112 10.21 -10.25 11.24
C PRO A 112 9.09 -11.28 11.44
N LYS A 113 9.39 -12.49 11.93
CA LYS A 113 8.38 -13.54 12.20
C LYS A 113 7.35 -13.19 13.27
N GLN A 114 7.66 -12.22 14.13
CA GLN A 114 6.78 -11.84 15.25
C GLN A 114 5.55 -11.04 14.82
N TRP A 115 5.42 -10.63 13.57
CA TRP A 115 4.23 -9.91 13.11
C TRP A 115 2.93 -10.66 13.44
N LYS A 116 2.93 -12.00 13.37
CA LYS A 116 1.77 -12.85 13.69
C LYS A 116 1.29 -12.70 15.13
N GLN A 117 2.17 -12.29 16.03
CA GLN A 117 1.89 -12.10 17.45
C GLN A 117 1.67 -10.62 17.77
N LEU A 118 2.50 -9.73 17.21
CA LEU A 118 2.50 -8.30 17.56
C LEU A 118 1.35 -7.53 16.91
N ALA A 119 1.04 -7.77 15.63
CA ALA A 119 -0.02 -7.06 14.94
C ALA A 119 -1.41 -7.23 15.59
N PRO A 120 -1.80 -8.44 16.05
CA PRO A 120 -3.05 -8.62 16.79
C PRO A 120 -3.10 -7.90 18.14
N GLN A 121 -1.95 -7.67 18.79
CA GLN A 121 -1.91 -7.02 20.11
C GLN A 121 -2.11 -5.50 20.06
N LEU A 122 -1.95 -4.89 18.88
CA LEU A 122 -2.17 -3.46 18.71
C LEU A 122 -3.58 -3.05 19.16
N PHE A 123 -3.70 -1.83 19.65
CA PHE A 123 -4.97 -1.25 20.10
C PHE A 123 -5.70 -2.12 21.15
N LYS A 124 -4.95 -2.59 22.16
CA LYS A 124 -5.47 -3.43 23.26
C LYS A 124 -6.05 -4.76 22.78
N GLY A 125 -5.40 -5.40 21.81
CA GLY A 125 -5.82 -6.68 21.25
C GLY A 125 -6.91 -6.60 20.19
N LYS A 126 -7.30 -5.41 19.74
CA LYS A 126 -8.28 -5.24 18.66
C LYS A 126 -7.64 -5.28 17.27
N GLY A 127 -6.31 -5.12 17.19
CA GLY A 127 -5.59 -4.93 15.96
C GLY A 127 -5.80 -3.55 15.33
N SER A 128 -4.95 -3.19 14.38
CA SER A 128 -5.09 -1.94 13.64
C SER A 128 -6.23 -2.01 12.63
N PHE A 129 -7.03 -0.96 12.57
CA PHE A 129 -8.04 -0.71 11.53
C PHE A 129 -7.79 0.60 10.76
N GLY A 130 -6.56 1.14 10.86
CA GLY A 130 -6.13 2.29 10.08
C GLY A 130 -6.02 2.01 8.58
N ASN A 131 -5.76 3.04 7.79
CA ASN A 131 -5.62 2.95 6.32
C ASN A 131 -4.29 2.35 5.85
N GLY A 132 -3.35 2.05 6.76
CA GLY A 132 -1.98 1.65 6.43
C GLY A 132 -1.84 0.44 5.49
N ALA A 133 -2.80 -0.48 5.48
CA ALA A 133 -2.81 -1.57 4.51
C ALA A 133 -3.28 -1.11 3.13
N ALA A 134 -4.28 -0.19 3.06
CA ALA A 134 -4.86 0.28 1.81
C ALA A 134 -3.95 1.26 1.08
N MET A 135 -3.28 2.17 1.80
CA MET A 135 -2.45 3.21 1.24
C MET A 135 -1.27 2.70 0.39
N ARG A 136 -0.77 1.49 0.69
CA ARG A 136 0.43 0.90 0.05
C ARG A 136 0.14 -0.22 -0.94
N VAL A 137 -1.12 -0.64 -1.12
CA VAL A 137 -1.48 -1.89 -1.83
C VAL A 137 -1.47 -1.78 -3.36
N ALA A 138 -1.51 -0.57 -3.92
CA ALA A 138 -1.67 -0.35 -5.35
C ALA A 138 -0.63 -1.09 -6.23
N PRO A 139 0.67 -1.16 -5.89
CA PRO A 139 1.65 -1.94 -6.65
C PRO A 139 1.34 -3.44 -6.71
N ILE A 140 0.76 -4.03 -5.64
CA ILE A 140 0.32 -5.43 -5.65
C ILE A 140 -0.79 -5.62 -6.69
N GLY A 141 -1.78 -4.72 -6.73
CA GLY A 141 -2.85 -4.75 -7.72
C GLY A 141 -2.33 -4.68 -9.15
N ALA A 142 -1.34 -3.84 -9.40
CA ALA A 142 -0.72 -3.69 -10.73
C ALA A 142 0.15 -4.90 -11.11
N TYR A 143 0.91 -5.45 -10.16
CA TYR A 143 1.75 -6.63 -10.38
C TYR A 143 0.92 -7.85 -10.77
N PHE A 144 -0.14 -8.14 -10.02
CA PHE A 144 -1.02 -9.30 -10.21
C PHE A 144 -2.28 -8.97 -11.03
N ALA A 145 -2.25 -7.96 -11.89
CA ALA A 145 -3.44 -7.51 -12.64
C ALA A 145 -4.08 -8.62 -13.49
N ASP A 146 -3.30 -9.62 -13.92
CA ASP A 146 -3.77 -10.73 -14.74
C ASP A 146 -4.24 -11.93 -13.91
N ASP A 147 -4.03 -11.93 -12.59
CA ASP A 147 -4.40 -13.00 -11.65
C ASP A 147 -5.07 -12.43 -10.39
N PHE A 148 -6.40 -12.35 -10.44
CA PHE A 148 -7.19 -11.80 -9.35
C PHE A 148 -7.06 -12.59 -8.04
N GLU A 149 -6.94 -13.92 -8.11
CA GLU A 149 -6.82 -14.77 -6.92
C GLU A 149 -5.46 -14.57 -6.23
N ALA A 150 -4.38 -14.52 -7.02
CA ALA A 150 -3.06 -14.19 -6.51
C ALA A 150 -3.04 -12.76 -5.92
N MET A 151 -3.61 -11.78 -6.63
CA MET A 151 -3.72 -10.39 -6.15
C MET A 151 -4.38 -10.32 -4.77
N MET A 152 -5.51 -10.98 -4.59
CA MET A 152 -6.24 -10.99 -3.32
C MET A 152 -5.45 -11.64 -2.20
N LYS A 153 -4.79 -12.77 -2.48
CA LYS A 153 -3.93 -13.48 -1.53
C LYS A 153 -2.77 -12.59 -1.07
N GLN A 154 -2.07 -11.98 -2.02
CA GLN A 154 -0.89 -11.17 -1.76
C GLN A 154 -1.25 -9.85 -1.04
N ALA A 155 -2.34 -9.20 -1.43
CA ALA A 155 -2.84 -8.01 -0.75
C ALA A 155 -3.24 -8.33 0.71
N HIS A 156 -3.94 -9.44 0.94
CA HIS A 156 -4.29 -9.89 2.29
C HIS A 156 -3.05 -10.16 3.15
N LEU A 157 -2.05 -10.85 2.60
CA LEU A 157 -0.82 -11.16 3.32
C LEU A 157 -0.06 -9.87 3.67
N SER A 158 0.10 -8.95 2.72
CA SER A 158 0.71 -7.64 2.98
C SER A 158 -0.03 -6.87 4.08
N ALA A 159 -1.35 -6.85 4.05
CA ALA A 159 -2.16 -6.17 5.06
C ALA A 159 -1.96 -6.79 6.45
N SER A 160 -1.96 -8.13 6.54
CA SER A 160 -1.92 -8.87 7.81
C SER A 160 -0.64 -8.64 8.62
N ILE A 161 0.46 -8.23 7.99
CA ILE A 161 1.74 -7.93 8.65
C ILE A 161 1.59 -6.83 9.70
N THR A 162 0.74 -5.84 9.46
CA THR A 162 0.57 -4.68 10.36
C THR A 162 -0.86 -4.50 10.87
N HIS A 163 -1.83 -5.20 10.27
CA HIS A 163 -3.24 -5.08 10.59
C HIS A 163 -3.83 -6.45 10.88
N SER A 164 -4.67 -6.56 11.89
CA SER A 164 -5.41 -7.78 12.22
C SER A 164 -6.91 -7.53 12.39
N HIS A 165 -7.31 -6.25 12.50
CA HIS A 165 -8.72 -5.92 12.53
C HIS A 165 -9.35 -6.13 11.15
N PRO A 166 -10.55 -6.77 11.05
CA PRO A 166 -11.19 -7.04 9.76
C PRO A 166 -11.38 -5.82 8.86
N GLU A 167 -11.68 -4.66 9.43
CA GLU A 167 -11.81 -3.41 8.67
C GLU A 167 -10.46 -2.87 8.17
N GLY A 168 -9.38 -3.12 8.91
CA GLY A 168 -8.01 -2.71 8.52
C GLY A 168 -7.43 -3.59 7.44
N ILE A 169 -7.78 -4.86 7.40
CA ILE A 169 -7.36 -5.79 6.34
C ILE A 169 -8.19 -5.56 5.06
N ALA A 170 -9.38 -4.98 5.17
CA ALA A 170 -10.37 -4.57 4.15
C ALA A 170 -10.31 -5.24 2.76
N VAL A 171 -9.81 -6.47 2.68
CA VAL A 171 -10.03 -7.37 1.55
C VAL A 171 -11.45 -7.95 1.69
N ARG A 172 -12.37 -7.09 2.15
CA ARG A 172 -13.75 -7.50 2.40
C ARG A 172 -14.46 -7.75 1.10
N SER A 173 -14.63 -9.03 0.90
CA SER A 173 -15.46 -9.76 -0.04
C SER A 173 -14.94 -9.81 -1.48
N ARG A 174 -14.37 -10.98 -1.82
CA ARG A 174 -14.25 -11.54 -3.17
C ARG A 174 -15.43 -11.13 -4.07
N LEU A 175 -16.64 -11.06 -3.52
CA LEU A 175 -17.87 -10.76 -4.25
C LEU A 175 -17.98 -9.28 -4.64
N ARG A 176 -17.58 -8.34 -3.82
CA ARG A 176 -17.71 -6.91 -4.12
C ARG A 176 -16.68 -6.44 -5.14
N TRP A 177 -15.42 -6.84 -5.00
CA TRP A 177 -14.35 -6.52 -5.95
C TRP A 177 -14.56 -7.23 -7.30
N ARG A 178 -14.99 -8.50 -7.28
CA ARG A 178 -15.32 -9.24 -8.49
C ARG A 178 -16.45 -8.58 -9.28
N ARG A 179 -17.50 -8.07 -8.61
CA ARG A 179 -18.59 -7.32 -9.26
C ARG A 179 -18.10 -6.00 -9.88
N LEU A 180 -17.24 -5.26 -9.18
CA LEU A 180 -16.66 -4.02 -9.70
C LEU A 180 -15.76 -4.27 -10.90
N TRP A 181 -14.91 -5.31 -10.83
CA TRP A 181 -13.97 -5.65 -11.87
C TRP A 181 -14.64 -6.20 -13.14
N HIS A 182 -15.70 -6.99 -13.00
CA HIS A 182 -16.45 -7.57 -14.12
C HIS A 182 -17.63 -6.72 -14.61
N GLY A 183 -17.74 -5.47 -14.18
CA GLY A 183 -18.79 -4.55 -14.66
C GLY A 183 -20.19 -4.84 -14.13
N GLU A 184 -20.36 -5.71 -13.13
CA GLU A 184 -21.65 -6.01 -12.51
C GLU A 184 -22.17 -4.89 -11.57
N ALA A 185 -21.52 -3.73 -11.57
CA ALA A 185 -21.87 -2.59 -10.73
C ALA A 185 -23.21 -1.90 -11.09
N ARG A 186 -23.94 -2.37 -12.09
CA ARG A 186 -25.22 -1.79 -12.56
C ARG A 186 -26.48 -2.31 -11.85
N ALA A 187 -26.37 -3.15 -10.83
CA ALA A 187 -27.51 -3.77 -10.17
C ALA A 187 -27.78 -3.32 -8.73
N LEU A 188 -27.31 -2.13 -8.34
CA LEU A 188 -27.62 -1.52 -7.03
C LEU A 188 -28.13 -0.09 -7.24
N GLN A 189 -29.23 0.04 -7.98
CA GLN A 189 -30.17 1.16 -7.88
C GLN A 189 -31.47 0.67 -7.27
#